data_c804d9b5173e95acd30c6f8fda03d554
#
_entry.id   c804d9b5173e95acd30c6f8fda03d554
#
_cell.length_a   1.000
_cell.length_b   1.000
_cell.length_c   1.000
_cell.angle_alpha   90.00
_cell.angle_beta   90.00
_cell.angle_gamma   90.00
#
_symmetry.space_group_name_H-M   'P 1'
#
loop_
_entity.id
_entity.type
_entity.pdbx_description
1 polymer ?
#
loop_
_entity_poly.entity_id
_entity_poly.type
_entity_poly.pdbx_seq_one_letter_code
_entity_poly.pdbx_strand_id
1 'polypeptide(L)'
;NYTLLTLSALIKRAKSSAIHKTCGAQSHNLLKLIFSETILLFMISLVGAIATIWLLKPVAEAQLGHKLTSALTASVVGPLALFVIALVFATSYFPGRFFARIPVATAFNNYRQKKNKWKLALLAVQFVGATFILTMLIVVSMQYNKALTTDHGYQTQGVYYGSTSGIEANRVSVLLEELRSIAGVEKVGLGSSMPIEGASGNNVKSPDGEKELFNIADFYWIDEDYLSILGIPVSEGATFSQKNSVDNDLLISERGAAKLKLSNGWNQVVGQEVTISQHGASTVRGIFPDFIIN
;
A
#
# COMPACT_ATOMS: atom_id res chain seq x y z
N ASN A 1 -22.80 -14.39 6.43
CA ASN A 1 -23.69 -15.28 5.67
C ASN A 1 -23.88 -16.66 6.33
N TYR A 2 -22.80 -17.32 6.78
CA TYR A 2 -22.92 -18.67 7.39
C TYR A 2 -23.84 -18.68 8.62
N THR A 3 -23.70 -17.75 9.56
CA THR A 3 -24.58 -17.62 10.73
C THR A 3 -26.06 -17.40 10.39
N LEU A 4 -26.35 -16.67 9.32
CA LEU A 4 -27.74 -16.51 8.84
C LEU A 4 -28.30 -17.79 8.23
N LEU A 5 -27.49 -18.49 7.45
CA LEU A 5 -27.85 -19.78 6.85
C LEU A 5 -28.09 -20.85 7.93
N THR A 6 -27.18 -20.97 8.89
CA THR A 6 -27.32 -21.92 10.01
C THR A 6 -28.54 -21.59 10.86
N LEU A 7 -28.75 -20.31 11.20
CA LEU A 7 -29.91 -19.91 11.97
C LEU A 7 -31.23 -20.15 11.22
N SER A 8 -31.27 -19.93 9.90
CA SER A 8 -32.43 -20.23 9.06
C SER A 8 -32.67 -21.73 8.92
N ALA A 9 -31.62 -22.54 8.76
CA ALA A 9 -31.70 -24.00 8.71
C ALA A 9 -32.17 -24.57 10.06
N LEU A 10 -31.67 -24.03 11.17
CA LEU A 10 -32.03 -24.45 12.51
C LEU A 10 -33.51 -24.17 12.82
N ILE A 11 -34.06 -23.05 12.37
CA ILE A 11 -35.49 -22.78 12.53
C ILE A 11 -36.36 -23.85 11.80
N LYS A 12 -35.95 -24.26 10.59
CA LYS A 12 -36.62 -25.35 9.88
C LYS A 12 -36.49 -26.68 10.60
N ARG A 13 -35.39 -26.90 11.32
CA ARG A 13 -35.10 -28.13 12.11
C ARG A 13 -35.64 -28.05 13.56
N ALA A 14 -36.33 -26.97 13.94
CA ALA A 14 -36.85 -26.79 15.29
C ALA A 14 -37.73 -27.97 15.74
N LYS A 15 -38.57 -28.51 14.85
CA LYS A 15 -39.40 -29.71 15.13
C LYS A 15 -38.56 -30.95 15.38
N SER A 16 -37.52 -31.18 14.57
CA SER A 16 -36.61 -32.30 14.76
C SER A 16 -35.84 -32.18 16.09
N SER A 17 -35.40 -30.99 16.43
CA SER A 17 -34.71 -30.75 17.71
C SER A 17 -35.65 -30.93 18.91
N ALA A 18 -36.95 -30.61 18.77
CA ALA A 18 -37.96 -30.85 19.79
C ALA A 18 -38.16 -32.36 20.00
N ILE A 19 -38.25 -33.14 18.92
CA ILE A 19 -38.36 -34.58 18.96
C ILE A 19 -37.17 -35.21 19.68
N HIS A 20 -35.95 -34.74 19.34
CA HIS A 20 -34.72 -35.21 20.05
C HIS A 20 -34.82 -34.93 21.56
N LYS A 21 -35.32 -33.77 21.98
CA LYS A 21 -35.50 -33.40 23.38
C LYS A 21 -36.56 -34.26 24.06
N THR A 22 -37.68 -34.55 23.40
CA THR A 22 -38.74 -35.43 23.95
C THR A 22 -38.23 -36.86 24.12
N CYS A 23 -37.27 -37.31 23.26
CA CYS A 23 -36.60 -38.59 23.39
C CYS A 23 -35.41 -38.57 24.37
N GLY A 24 -35.29 -37.54 25.22
CA GLY A 24 -34.27 -37.47 26.28
C GLY A 24 -32.94 -36.80 25.90
N ALA A 25 -32.82 -36.22 24.72
CA ALA A 25 -31.59 -35.52 24.34
C ALA A 25 -31.42 -34.23 25.18
N GLN A 26 -30.27 -34.10 25.81
CA GLN A 26 -29.91 -32.90 26.58
C GLN A 26 -29.42 -31.80 25.66
N SER A 27 -29.46 -30.55 26.15
CA SER A 27 -29.03 -29.36 25.38
C SER A 27 -27.61 -29.48 24.84
N HIS A 28 -26.70 -30.15 25.55
CA HIS A 28 -25.32 -30.34 25.10
C HIS A 28 -25.21 -31.28 23.89
N ASN A 29 -26.13 -32.24 23.73
CA ASN A 29 -26.14 -33.13 22.56
C ASN A 29 -26.52 -32.38 21.27
N LEU A 30 -27.45 -31.41 21.38
CA LEU A 30 -27.81 -30.53 20.29
C LEU A 30 -26.63 -29.56 19.92
N LEU A 31 -25.94 -29.05 20.92
CA LEU A 31 -24.73 -28.25 20.73
C LEU A 31 -23.64 -29.04 20.00
N LYS A 32 -23.36 -30.29 20.43
CA LYS A 32 -22.38 -31.16 19.77
C LYS A 32 -22.73 -31.41 18.30
N LEU A 33 -24.01 -31.65 18.00
CA LEU A 33 -24.50 -31.85 16.63
C LEU A 33 -24.24 -30.63 15.76
N ILE A 34 -24.58 -29.42 16.24
CA ILE A 34 -24.35 -28.18 15.50
C ILE A 34 -22.85 -27.92 15.32
N PHE A 35 -22.06 -28.19 16.35
CA PHE A 35 -20.60 -28.03 16.33
C PHE A 35 -19.96 -28.95 15.29
N SER A 36 -20.34 -30.25 15.28
CA SER A 36 -19.81 -31.21 14.30
C SER A 36 -20.19 -30.87 12.86
N GLU A 37 -21.43 -30.41 12.61
CA GLU A 37 -21.89 -29.95 11.29
C GLU A 37 -21.10 -28.71 10.83
N THR A 38 -20.86 -27.78 11.74
CA THR A 38 -20.09 -26.57 11.45
C THR A 38 -18.63 -26.91 11.14
N ILE A 39 -17.98 -27.76 11.95
CA ILE A 39 -16.59 -28.20 11.71
C ILE A 39 -16.48 -28.88 10.35
N LEU A 40 -17.42 -29.78 10.02
CA LEU A 40 -17.40 -30.49 8.74
C LEU A 40 -17.46 -29.53 7.55
N LEU A 41 -18.36 -28.53 7.60
CA LEU A 41 -18.48 -27.53 6.55
C LEU A 41 -17.24 -26.64 6.44
N PHE A 42 -16.65 -26.24 7.58
CA PHE A 42 -15.40 -25.50 7.57
C PHE A 42 -14.23 -26.32 7.01
N MET A 43 -14.15 -27.60 7.33
CA MET A 43 -13.11 -28.49 6.77
C MET A 43 -13.24 -28.61 5.25
N ILE A 44 -14.46 -28.81 4.73
CA ILE A 44 -14.72 -28.85 3.28
C ILE A 44 -14.32 -27.51 2.64
N SER A 45 -14.70 -26.39 3.26
CA SER A 45 -14.35 -25.05 2.77
C SER A 45 -12.84 -24.80 2.80
N LEU A 46 -12.14 -25.28 3.84
CA LEU A 46 -10.69 -25.16 3.95
C LEU A 46 -9.96 -25.95 2.86
N VAL A 47 -10.41 -27.19 2.59
CA VAL A 47 -9.88 -27.99 1.48
C VAL A 47 -10.10 -27.27 0.15
N GLY A 48 -11.30 -26.73 -0.07
CA GLY A 48 -11.60 -25.95 -1.26
C GLY A 48 -10.71 -24.69 -1.39
N ALA A 49 -10.49 -23.96 -0.29
CA ALA A 49 -9.62 -22.80 -0.28
C ALA A 49 -8.15 -23.16 -0.60
N ILE A 50 -7.63 -24.22 0.00
CA ILE A 50 -6.27 -24.70 -0.27
C ILE A 50 -6.14 -25.13 -1.74
N ALA A 51 -7.11 -25.85 -2.29
CA ALA A 51 -7.12 -26.26 -3.68
C ALA A 51 -7.14 -25.03 -4.62
N THR A 52 -7.94 -24.02 -4.30
CA THR A 52 -8.00 -22.77 -5.08
C THR A 52 -6.67 -22.00 -5.04
N ILE A 53 -6.07 -21.88 -3.86
CA ILE A 53 -4.75 -21.25 -3.70
C ILE A 53 -3.70 -22.00 -4.52
N TRP A 54 -3.71 -23.32 -4.45
CA TRP A 54 -2.76 -24.15 -5.19
C TRP A 54 -2.91 -24.01 -6.70
N LEU A 55 -4.14 -23.92 -7.19
CA LEU A 55 -4.47 -23.75 -8.62
C LEU A 55 -4.05 -22.36 -9.13
N LEU A 56 -4.25 -21.32 -8.33
CA LEU A 56 -3.96 -19.93 -8.69
C LEU A 56 -2.51 -19.51 -8.38
N LYS A 57 -1.77 -20.33 -7.65
CA LYS A 57 -0.39 -20.07 -7.23
C LYS A 57 0.51 -19.57 -8.38
N PRO A 58 0.59 -20.24 -9.56
CA PRO A 58 1.51 -19.80 -10.62
C PRO A 58 1.16 -18.40 -11.15
N VAL A 59 -0.13 -18.08 -11.25
CA VAL A 59 -0.58 -16.77 -11.71
C VAL A 59 -0.25 -15.69 -10.67
N ALA A 60 -0.49 -15.99 -9.41
CA ALA A 60 -0.22 -15.05 -8.31
C ALA A 60 1.30 -14.78 -8.16
N GLU A 61 2.14 -15.82 -8.22
CA GLU A 61 3.59 -15.68 -8.11
C GLU A 61 4.19 -14.92 -9.32
N ALA A 62 3.63 -15.11 -10.51
CA ALA A 62 4.05 -14.36 -11.69
C ALA A 62 3.75 -12.85 -11.60
N GLN A 63 2.61 -12.48 -10.99
CA GLN A 63 2.23 -11.08 -10.81
C GLN A 63 2.92 -10.41 -9.62
N LEU A 64 3.15 -11.15 -8.53
CA LEU A 64 3.74 -10.60 -7.32
C LEU A 64 5.29 -10.55 -7.36
N GLY A 65 5.92 -11.27 -8.28
CA GLY A 65 7.37 -11.39 -8.36
C GLY A 65 8.01 -12.15 -7.18
N HIS A 66 7.20 -12.68 -6.27
CA HIS A 66 7.63 -13.38 -5.06
C HIS A 66 6.93 -14.73 -4.90
N LYS A 67 7.63 -15.69 -4.30
CA LYS A 67 7.03 -17.00 -3.99
C LYS A 67 5.98 -16.87 -2.90
N LEU A 68 4.78 -17.35 -3.14
CA LEU A 68 3.67 -17.32 -2.16
C LEU A 68 4.03 -18.07 -0.86
N THR A 69 4.88 -19.09 -0.97
CA THR A 69 5.37 -19.87 0.18
C THR A 69 6.22 -19.05 1.16
N SER A 70 6.88 -17.97 0.71
CA SER A 70 7.64 -17.08 1.60
C SER A 70 6.74 -16.25 2.54
N ALA A 71 5.48 -16.03 2.15
CA ALA A 71 4.49 -15.34 2.98
C ALA A 71 3.85 -16.26 4.04
N LEU A 72 3.96 -17.59 3.90
CA LEU A 72 3.40 -18.56 4.84
C LEU A 72 4.34 -18.82 6.02
N THR A 73 4.68 -17.77 6.74
CA THR A 73 5.48 -17.87 7.97
C THR A 73 4.59 -18.21 9.17
N ALA A 74 5.18 -18.75 10.22
CA ALA A 74 4.45 -19.08 11.46
C ALA A 74 3.77 -17.83 12.07
N SER A 75 4.35 -16.66 11.89
CA SER A 75 3.80 -15.35 12.31
C SER A 75 2.50 -14.97 11.58
N VAL A 76 2.28 -15.46 10.37
CA VAL A 76 1.05 -15.23 9.60
C VAL A 76 0.06 -16.38 9.79
N VAL A 77 0.52 -17.61 9.72
CA VAL A 77 -0.33 -18.82 9.84
C VAL A 77 -0.93 -18.96 11.23
N GLY A 78 -0.18 -18.63 12.29
CA GLY A 78 -0.64 -18.72 13.67
C GLY A 78 -1.87 -17.86 13.97
N PRO A 79 -1.82 -16.53 13.78
CA PRO A 79 -2.98 -15.66 13.95
C PRO A 79 -4.16 -16.01 13.05
N LEU A 80 -3.90 -16.45 11.80
CA LEU A 80 -4.96 -16.85 10.88
C LEU A 80 -5.67 -18.12 11.38
N ALA A 81 -4.94 -19.12 11.85
CA ALA A 81 -5.52 -20.33 12.43
C ALA A 81 -6.35 -20.02 13.68
N LEU A 82 -5.83 -19.16 14.56
CA LEU A 82 -6.55 -18.70 15.76
C LEU A 82 -7.86 -17.97 15.38
N PHE A 83 -7.81 -17.11 14.37
CA PHE A 83 -9.00 -16.41 13.86
C PHE A 83 -10.05 -17.39 13.30
N VAL A 84 -9.63 -18.40 12.53
CA VAL A 84 -10.53 -19.44 12.00
C VAL A 84 -11.17 -20.23 13.13
N ILE A 85 -10.39 -20.65 14.16
CA ILE A 85 -10.91 -21.36 15.33
C ILE A 85 -11.93 -20.50 16.07
N ALA A 86 -11.64 -19.22 16.29
CA ALA A 86 -12.57 -18.27 16.94
C ALA A 86 -13.86 -18.10 16.12
N LEU A 87 -13.77 -18.03 14.79
CA LEU A 87 -14.95 -17.99 13.91
C LEU A 87 -15.79 -19.26 14.00
N VAL A 88 -15.18 -20.44 13.93
CA VAL A 88 -15.90 -21.73 14.09
C VAL A 88 -16.61 -21.79 15.43
N PHE A 89 -15.92 -21.38 16.49
CA PHE A 89 -16.52 -21.34 17.83
C PHE A 89 -17.71 -20.37 17.89
N ALA A 90 -17.54 -19.12 17.44
CA ALA A 90 -18.59 -18.11 17.48
C ALA A 90 -19.81 -18.51 16.64
N THR A 91 -19.60 -19.03 15.43
CA THR A 91 -20.67 -19.42 14.50
C THR A 91 -21.42 -20.68 14.95
N SER A 92 -20.82 -21.52 15.78
CA SER A 92 -21.47 -22.72 16.34
C SER A 92 -22.13 -22.45 17.69
N TYR A 93 -21.42 -21.75 18.58
CA TYR A 93 -21.85 -21.56 19.97
C TYR A 93 -23.09 -20.66 20.09
N PHE A 94 -23.09 -19.51 19.44
CA PHE A 94 -24.21 -18.57 19.55
C PHE A 94 -25.54 -19.15 19.01
N PRO A 95 -25.60 -19.68 17.78
CA PRO A 95 -26.80 -20.32 17.29
C PRO A 95 -27.20 -21.56 18.12
N GLY A 96 -26.20 -22.39 18.47
CA GLY A 96 -26.45 -23.60 19.25
C GLY A 96 -27.05 -23.33 20.62
N ARG A 97 -26.53 -22.32 21.36
CA ARG A 97 -27.08 -21.90 22.64
C ARG A 97 -28.49 -21.33 22.53
N PHE A 98 -28.76 -20.58 21.45
CA PHE A 98 -30.09 -20.04 21.20
C PHE A 98 -31.11 -21.17 21.01
N PHE A 99 -30.77 -22.20 20.19
CA PHE A 99 -31.67 -23.34 19.93
C PHE A 99 -31.82 -24.28 21.14
N ALA A 100 -30.76 -24.46 21.89
CA ALA A 100 -30.82 -25.25 23.11
C ALA A 100 -31.83 -24.69 24.15
N ARG A 101 -32.17 -23.40 24.08
CA ARG A 101 -33.10 -22.72 24.99
C ARG A 101 -34.55 -22.70 24.52
N ILE A 102 -34.86 -23.10 23.26
CA ILE A 102 -36.23 -23.10 22.77
C ILE A 102 -37.06 -24.17 23.48
N PRO A 103 -38.17 -23.82 24.14
CA PRO A 103 -39.05 -24.79 24.77
C PRO A 103 -39.71 -25.73 23.72
N VAL A 104 -39.82 -27.00 24.07
CA VAL A 104 -40.44 -28.03 23.21
C VAL A 104 -41.82 -27.66 22.74
N ALA A 105 -42.67 -27.13 23.63
CA ALA A 105 -44.04 -26.70 23.35
C ALA A 105 -44.09 -25.62 22.24
N THR A 106 -43.14 -24.68 22.25
CA THR A 106 -43.08 -23.59 21.27
C THR A 106 -42.62 -24.07 19.90
N ALA A 107 -41.84 -25.15 19.83
CA ALA A 107 -41.33 -25.74 18.58
C ALA A 107 -42.43 -26.53 17.84
N PHE A 108 -43.36 -27.12 18.57
CA PHE A 108 -44.53 -27.84 17.98
C PHE A 108 -45.68 -26.90 17.55
N ASN A 109 -45.96 -25.81 18.30
CA ASN A 109 -46.89 -24.77 17.88
C ASN A 109 -46.20 -23.90 16.84
N ASN A 110 -46.49 -24.11 15.56
CA ASN A 110 -45.98 -23.37 14.40
C ASN A 110 -45.22 -22.11 14.79
N TYR A 111 -43.91 -22.21 14.93
CA TYR A 111 -43.02 -21.08 15.24
C TYR A 111 -43.16 -20.08 14.07
N ARG A 112 -44.20 -19.28 14.12
CA ARG A 112 -44.51 -18.28 13.10
C ARG A 112 -43.45 -17.22 13.22
N GLN A 113 -42.57 -17.22 12.25
CA GLN A 113 -41.40 -16.35 12.20
C GLN A 113 -41.92 -14.89 12.20
N LYS A 114 -41.96 -14.24 13.37
CA LYS A 114 -42.11 -12.78 13.43
C LYS A 114 -41.08 -12.20 12.44
N LYS A 115 -41.54 -11.26 11.58
CA LYS A 115 -40.64 -10.55 10.64
C LYS A 115 -39.44 -10.01 11.40
N ASN A 116 -38.33 -10.77 11.41
CA ASN A 116 -37.16 -10.42 12.20
C ASN A 116 -36.33 -9.39 11.42
N LYS A 117 -36.65 -8.10 11.64
CA LYS A 117 -35.92 -6.96 11.03
C LYS A 117 -34.41 -7.05 11.22
N TRP A 118 -33.94 -7.68 12.30
CA TRP A 118 -32.52 -7.90 12.58
C TRP A 118 -31.81 -8.76 11.52
N LYS A 119 -32.50 -9.75 10.90
CA LYS A 119 -31.94 -10.56 9.82
C LYS A 119 -31.67 -9.71 8.59
N LEU A 120 -32.63 -8.83 8.26
CA LEU A 120 -32.49 -7.91 7.15
C LEU A 120 -31.36 -6.89 7.42
N ALA A 121 -31.29 -6.38 8.65
CA ALA A 121 -30.21 -5.48 9.06
C ALA A 121 -28.83 -6.16 8.96
N LEU A 122 -28.70 -7.40 9.44
CA LEU A 122 -27.44 -8.15 9.33
C LEU A 122 -27.05 -8.44 7.88
N LEU A 123 -28.04 -8.78 7.04
CA LEU A 123 -27.81 -8.97 5.60
C LEU A 123 -27.36 -7.66 4.95
N ALA A 124 -27.98 -6.54 5.29
CA ALA A 124 -27.60 -5.21 4.79
C ALA A 124 -26.17 -4.84 5.19
N VAL A 125 -25.79 -5.05 6.46
CA VAL A 125 -24.41 -4.81 6.94
C VAL A 125 -23.42 -5.68 6.19
N GLN A 126 -23.71 -6.97 5.97
CA GLN A 126 -22.84 -7.86 5.21
C GLN A 126 -22.70 -7.42 3.75
N PHE A 127 -23.80 -6.97 3.14
CA PHE A 127 -23.79 -6.50 1.76
C PHE A 127 -22.98 -5.22 1.62
N VAL A 128 -23.19 -4.25 2.52
CA VAL A 128 -22.39 -3.01 2.58
C VAL A 128 -20.91 -3.31 2.80
N GLY A 129 -20.59 -4.20 3.74
CA GLY A 129 -19.20 -4.59 4.00
C GLY A 129 -18.54 -5.26 2.79
N ALA A 130 -19.24 -6.18 2.13
CA ALA A 130 -18.73 -6.86 0.93
C ALA A 130 -18.53 -5.87 -0.23
N THR A 131 -19.48 -4.96 -0.46
CA THR A 131 -19.38 -3.92 -1.49
C THR A 131 -18.23 -2.97 -1.19
N PHE A 132 -18.05 -2.56 0.07
CA PHE A 132 -16.94 -1.72 0.49
C PHE A 132 -15.57 -2.37 0.20
N ILE A 133 -15.41 -3.64 0.62
CA ILE A 133 -14.16 -4.38 0.36
C ILE A 133 -13.91 -4.51 -1.15
N LEU A 134 -14.93 -4.85 -1.93
CA LEU A 134 -14.80 -4.97 -3.38
C LEU A 134 -14.38 -3.64 -4.02
N THR A 135 -15.02 -2.53 -3.61
CA THR A 135 -14.67 -1.20 -4.10
C THR A 135 -13.23 -0.83 -3.74
N MET A 136 -12.82 -1.08 -2.48
CA MET A 136 -11.44 -0.86 -2.04
C MET A 136 -10.45 -1.66 -2.90
N LEU A 137 -10.76 -2.91 -3.20
CA LEU A 137 -9.89 -3.79 -4.00
C LEU A 137 -9.75 -3.28 -5.44
N ILE A 138 -10.83 -2.79 -6.04
CA ILE A 138 -10.81 -2.16 -7.37
C ILE A 138 -9.97 -0.88 -7.34
N VAL A 139 -10.18 0.00 -6.35
CA VAL A 139 -9.42 1.26 -6.24
C VAL A 139 -7.92 0.99 -6.06
N VAL A 140 -7.55 0.08 -5.14
CA VAL A 140 -6.14 -0.30 -4.92
C VAL A 140 -5.53 -0.91 -6.19
N SER A 141 -6.27 -1.78 -6.88
CA SER A 141 -5.81 -2.37 -8.15
C SER A 141 -5.58 -1.30 -9.23
N MET A 142 -6.47 -0.33 -9.34
CA MET A 142 -6.32 0.79 -10.28
C MET A 142 -5.12 1.68 -9.91
N GLN A 143 -4.94 1.99 -8.62
CA GLN A 143 -3.80 2.76 -8.13
C GLN A 143 -2.48 2.03 -8.37
N TYR A 144 -2.42 0.75 -8.08
CA TYR A 144 -1.25 -0.09 -8.34
C TYR A 144 -0.89 -0.13 -9.83
N ASN A 145 -1.89 -0.36 -10.67
CA ASN A 145 -1.68 -0.38 -12.12
C ASN A 145 -1.21 0.99 -12.64
N LYS A 146 -1.78 2.08 -12.11
CA LYS A 146 -1.34 3.45 -12.43
C LYS A 146 0.12 3.67 -11.99
N ALA A 147 0.49 3.25 -10.78
CA ALA A 147 1.86 3.38 -10.29
C ALA A 147 2.88 2.64 -11.17
N LEU A 148 2.53 1.44 -11.67
CA LEU A 148 3.39 0.67 -12.56
C LEU A 148 3.53 1.25 -13.97
N THR A 149 2.51 1.97 -14.46
CA THR A 149 2.45 2.47 -15.84
C THR A 149 2.73 3.96 -15.97
N THR A 150 2.80 4.68 -14.85
CA THR A 150 3.10 6.11 -14.86
C THR A 150 4.56 6.35 -15.19
N ASP A 151 4.82 7.19 -16.19
CA ASP A 151 6.15 7.73 -16.43
C ASP A 151 6.53 8.66 -15.27
N HIS A 152 7.58 8.32 -14.57
CA HIS A 152 8.07 9.10 -13.45
C HIS A 152 8.85 10.36 -13.88
N GLY A 153 9.13 10.50 -15.18
CA GLY A 153 9.92 11.62 -15.72
C GLY A 153 11.43 11.41 -15.56
N TYR A 154 11.86 10.21 -15.17
CA TYR A 154 13.28 9.84 -15.09
C TYR A 154 13.48 8.36 -15.41
N GLN A 155 14.68 8.04 -15.91
CA GLN A 155 15.07 6.69 -16.29
C GLN A 155 15.53 5.90 -15.06
N THR A 156 15.00 4.67 -14.93
CA THR A 156 15.41 3.72 -13.87
C THR A 156 16.13 2.49 -14.43
N GLN A 157 15.93 2.22 -15.70
CA GLN A 157 16.49 1.01 -16.34
C GLN A 157 18.01 1.16 -16.52
N GLY A 158 18.75 0.20 -15.98
CA GLY A 158 20.21 0.22 -16.04
C GLY A 158 20.89 1.15 -15.00
N VAL A 159 20.11 1.81 -14.14
CA VAL A 159 20.62 2.64 -13.06
C VAL A 159 20.76 1.81 -11.78
N TYR A 160 21.96 1.81 -11.23
CA TYR A 160 22.27 1.20 -9.94
C TYR A 160 22.67 2.29 -8.96
N TYR A 161 22.21 2.21 -7.74
CA TYR A 161 22.57 3.17 -6.70
C TYR A 161 22.93 2.49 -5.39
N GLY A 162 23.74 3.17 -4.59
CA GLY A 162 24.17 2.67 -3.29
C GLY A 162 24.57 3.82 -2.37
N SER A 163 24.60 3.57 -1.07
CA SER A 163 24.94 4.57 -0.07
C SER A 163 26.46 4.64 0.11
N THR A 164 26.98 5.87 0.15
CA THR A 164 28.37 6.17 0.55
C THR A 164 28.49 6.42 2.05
N SER A 165 27.44 6.21 2.82
CA SER A 165 27.43 6.39 4.28
C SER A 165 28.50 5.51 4.94
N GLY A 166 29.34 6.12 5.77
CA GLY A 166 30.47 5.43 6.42
C GLY A 166 31.76 5.38 5.60
N ILE A 167 31.78 5.92 4.38
CA ILE A 167 32.98 6.10 3.58
C ILE A 167 33.58 7.49 3.85
N GLU A 168 34.85 7.58 4.13
CA GLU A 168 35.50 8.88 4.29
C GLU A 168 35.47 9.68 2.97
N ALA A 169 35.22 10.98 3.06
CA ALA A 169 35.05 11.84 1.90
C ALA A 169 36.20 11.77 0.89
N ASN A 170 37.44 11.65 1.36
CA ASN A 170 38.65 11.50 0.54
C ASN A 170 38.70 10.16 -0.24
N ARG A 171 37.93 9.16 0.19
CA ARG A 171 37.86 7.85 -0.48
C ARG A 171 36.69 7.76 -1.47
N VAL A 172 35.71 8.67 -1.38
CA VAL A 172 34.60 8.69 -2.31
C VAL A 172 35.06 8.97 -3.74
N SER A 173 35.96 9.91 -3.94
CA SER A 173 36.54 10.21 -5.26
C SER A 173 37.23 9.00 -5.88
N VAL A 174 37.99 8.27 -5.09
CA VAL A 174 38.71 7.04 -5.54
C VAL A 174 37.67 5.96 -5.93
N LEU A 175 36.61 5.81 -5.10
CA LEU A 175 35.50 4.88 -5.42
C LEU A 175 34.85 5.21 -6.74
N LEU A 176 34.58 6.49 -7.01
CA LEU A 176 33.94 6.92 -8.26
C LEU A 176 34.85 6.62 -9.48
N GLU A 177 36.13 6.84 -9.36
CA GLU A 177 37.10 6.50 -10.42
C GLU A 177 37.19 5.00 -10.67
N GLU A 178 37.22 4.19 -9.60
CA GLU A 178 37.18 2.73 -9.72
C GLU A 178 35.87 2.25 -10.40
N LEU A 179 34.72 2.79 -10.01
CA LEU A 179 33.45 2.46 -10.62
C LEU A 179 33.41 2.85 -12.11
N ARG A 180 33.96 4.02 -12.48
CA ARG A 180 34.06 4.46 -13.88
C ARG A 180 34.97 3.55 -14.71
N SER A 181 35.92 2.86 -14.08
CA SER A 181 36.83 1.93 -14.77
C SER A 181 36.21 0.57 -15.10
N ILE A 182 35.05 0.25 -14.52
CA ILE A 182 34.36 -1.04 -14.73
C ILE A 182 33.78 -1.10 -16.13
N ALA A 183 34.07 -2.16 -16.87
CA ALA A 183 33.52 -2.37 -18.20
C ALA A 183 31.99 -2.47 -18.14
N GLY A 184 31.30 -1.67 -18.96
CA GLY A 184 29.84 -1.58 -19.00
C GLY A 184 29.23 -0.49 -18.11
N VAL A 185 30.03 0.22 -17.32
CA VAL A 185 29.60 1.43 -16.61
C VAL A 185 29.81 2.62 -17.56
N GLU A 186 28.72 3.31 -17.92
CA GLU A 186 28.77 4.46 -18.82
C GLU A 186 29.03 5.77 -18.07
N LYS A 187 28.35 5.94 -16.91
CA LYS A 187 28.45 7.15 -16.09
C LYS A 187 28.36 6.81 -14.62
N VAL A 188 29.01 7.61 -13.79
CA VAL A 188 28.94 7.53 -12.33
C VAL A 188 28.78 8.93 -11.79
N GLY A 189 27.76 9.15 -10.98
CA GLY A 189 27.45 10.45 -10.36
C GLY A 189 27.12 10.32 -8.88
N LEU A 190 27.07 11.46 -8.20
CA LEU A 190 26.69 11.60 -6.80
C LEU A 190 25.39 12.38 -6.66
N GLY A 191 24.56 11.91 -5.72
CA GLY A 191 23.37 12.62 -5.30
C GLY A 191 23.07 12.37 -3.83
N SER A 192 22.35 13.29 -3.18
CA SER A 192 21.97 13.13 -1.77
C SER A 192 20.96 11.98 -1.56
N SER A 193 20.10 11.73 -2.54
CA SER A 193 19.17 10.61 -2.58
C SER A 193 18.66 10.38 -4.01
N MET A 194 17.98 9.27 -4.22
CA MET A 194 17.26 9.01 -5.47
C MET A 194 15.81 9.55 -5.38
N PRO A 195 15.19 9.96 -6.50
CA PRO A 195 13.79 10.43 -6.48
C PRO A 195 12.81 9.43 -5.87
N ILE A 196 13.09 8.13 -5.98
CA ILE A 196 12.30 7.05 -5.39
C ILE A 196 12.39 6.99 -3.85
N GLU A 197 13.44 7.55 -3.26
CA GLU A 197 13.65 7.56 -1.81
C GLU A 197 13.10 8.82 -1.13
N GLY A 198 12.63 9.78 -1.93
CA GLY A 198 12.16 11.08 -1.45
C GLY A 198 13.24 12.15 -1.50
N ALA A 199 12.93 13.31 -0.95
CA ALA A 199 13.79 14.49 -0.92
C ALA A 199 13.72 15.20 0.44
N SER A 200 14.70 16.06 0.69
CA SER A 200 14.69 16.95 1.86
C SER A 200 14.10 18.30 1.46
N GLY A 201 13.15 18.81 2.25
CA GLY A 201 12.48 20.08 1.95
C GLY A 201 13.14 21.28 2.63
N ASN A 202 13.09 22.44 1.94
CA ASN A 202 13.52 23.73 2.48
C ASN A 202 12.69 24.87 1.92
N ASN A 203 12.71 26.02 2.59
CA ASN A 203 11.97 27.21 2.15
C ASN A 203 12.79 28.02 1.15
N VAL A 204 12.11 28.53 0.13
CA VAL A 204 12.68 29.45 -0.87
C VAL A 204 12.14 30.85 -0.62
N LYS A 205 13.05 31.81 -0.52
CA LYS A 205 12.78 33.22 -0.23
C LYS A 205 13.25 34.10 -1.38
N SER A 206 12.75 35.36 -1.38
CA SER A 206 13.24 36.41 -2.26
C SER A 206 14.75 36.64 -2.08
N PRO A 207 15.44 37.32 -3.03
CA PRO A 207 16.87 37.59 -2.96
C PRO A 207 17.31 38.32 -1.67
N ASP A 208 16.47 39.19 -1.14
CA ASP A 208 16.67 39.90 0.13
C ASP A 208 16.42 39.02 1.38
N GLY A 209 15.85 37.82 1.19
CA GLY A 209 15.50 36.88 2.25
C GLY A 209 14.25 37.22 3.08
N GLU A 210 13.59 38.35 2.77
CA GLU A 210 12.46 38.83 3.57
C GLU A 210 11.13 38.15 3.22
N LYS A 211 10.88 37.95 1.91
CA LYS A 211 9.62 37.34 1.42
C LYS A 211 9.77 35.87 1.14
N GLU A 212 8.93 35.05 1.76
CA GLU A 212 8.81 33.62 1.41
C GLU A 212 8.08 33.49 0.07
N LEU A 213 8.76 32.87 -0.92
CA LEU A 213 8.24 32.67 -2.27
C LEU A 213 7.44 31.38 -2.35
N PHE A 214 7.94 30.34 -1.73
CA PHE A 214 7.19 29.13 -1.46
C PHE A 214 7.80 28.35 -0.28
N ASN A 215 6.90 27.75 0.49
CA ASN A 215 7.21 26.91 1.62
C ASN A 215 7.45 25.49 1.13
N ILE A 216 8.51 24.88 1.64
CA ILE A 216 8.97 23.54 1.33
C ILE A 216 9.06 23.26 -0.18
N ALA A 217 10.26 23.41 -0.71
CA ALA A 217 10.69 22.82 -1.96
C ALA A 217 11.59 21.61 -1.65
N ASP A 218 11.40 20.54 -2.36
CA ASP A 218 12.27 19.38 -2.24
C ASP A 218 13.61 19.66 -2.92
N PHE A 219 14.70 19.35 -2.23
CA PHE A 219 16.06 19.60 -2.69
C PHE A 219 16.87 18.32 -2.80
N TYR A 220 17.65 18.24 -3.88
CA TYR A 220 18.69 17.24 -4.10
C TYR A 220 20.03 17.92 -4.25
N TRP A 221 21.02 17.46 -3.52
CA TRP A 221 22.42 17.81 -3.76
C TRP A 221 22.93 16.83 -4.81
N ILE A 222 23.34 17.34 -5.95
CA ILE A 222 23.71 16.53 -7.09
C ILE A 222 25.00 17.03 -7.73
N ASP A 223 25.73 16.12 -8.34
CA ASP A 223 26.83 16.47 -9.22
C ASP A 223 26.37 16.72 -10.67
N GLU A 224 27.33 16.96 -11.55
CA GLU A 224 27.10 17.25 -12.96
C GLU A 224 26.49 16.09 -13.74
N ASP A 225 26.74 14.85 -13.33
CA ASP A 225 26.31 13.64 -14.04
C ASP A 225 24.93 13.13 -13.61
N TYR A 226 24.46 13.50 -12.42
CA TYR A 226 23.24 12.97 -11.82
C TYR A 226 22.01 13.06 -12.73
N LEU A 227 21.67 14.25 -13.25
CA LEU A 227 20.52 14.43 -14.12
C LEU A 227 20.67 13.65 -15.43
N SER A 228 21.89 13.61 -15.98
CA SER A 228 22.17 12.88 -17.21
C SER A 228 22.05 11.37 -17.06
N ILE A 229 22.40 10.82 -15.89
CA ILE A 229 22.25 9.40 -15.55
C ILE A 229 20.76 9.05 -15.47
N LEU A 230 19.95 9.93 -14.89
CA LEU A 230 18.50 9.74 -14.79
C LEU A 230 17.75 10.11 -16.08
N GLY A 231 18.44 10.55 -17.13
CA GLY A 231 17.81 10.94 -18.40
C GLY A 231 16.94 12.19 -18.30
N ILE A 232 17.15 13.03 -17.25
CA ILE A 232 16.41 14.28 -17.07
C ILE A 232 17.11 15.40 -17.83
N PRO A 233 16.51 15.93 -18.94
CA PRO A 233 17.11 17.01 -19.69
C PRO A 233 16.96 18.35 -18.98
N VAL A 234 17.86 19.30 -19.23
CA VAL A 234 17.66 20.72 -18.89
C VAL A 234 16.98 21.39 -20.07
N SER A 235 15.77 21.91 -19.84
CA SER A 235 14.92 22.50 -20.90
C SER A 235 15.26 23.97 -21.18
N GLU A 236 15.79 24.69 -20.19
CA GLU A 236 16.16 26.11 -20.29
C GLU A 236 17.44 26.37 -19.49
N GLY A 237 18.38 27.16 -19.99
CA GLY A 237 19.63 27.48 -19.31
C GLY A 237 20.71 26.38 -19.52
N ALA A 238 21.46 26.07 -18.48
CA ALA A 238 22.58 25.13 -18.53
C ALA A 238 22.60 24.19 -17.29
N THR A 239 23.07 22.98 -17.48
CA THR A 239 23.36 22.05 -16.37
C THR A 239 24.63 22.46 -15.61
N PHE A 240 24.91 21.79 -14.50
CA PHE A 240 26.16 21.95 -13.79
C PHE A 240 27.34 21.46 -14.65
N SER A 241 28.50 22.12 -14.48
CA SER A 241 29.73 21.76 -15.16
C SER A 241 30.90 22.18 -14.30
N GLN A 242 31.92 21.33 -14.18
CA GLN A 242 33.14 21.62 -13.39
C GLN A 242 33.83 22.94 -13.75
N LYS A 243 33.69 23.40 -15.01
CA LYS A 243 34.32 24.62 -15.48
C LYS A 243 33.57 25.91 -15.15
N ASN A 244 32.24 25.83 -14.99
CA ASN A 244 31.36 27.00 -14.98
C ASN A 244 30.36 27.02 -13.83
N SER A 245 30.38 26.05 -12.92
CA SER A 245 29.47 26.02 -11.75
C SER A 245 30.10 26.66 -10.54
N VAL A 246 29.30 27.42 -9.82
CA VAL A 246 29.63 27.98 -8.51
C VAL A 246 28.89 27.16 -7.45
N ASP A 247 29.44 27.05 -6.25
CA ASP A 247 28.89 26.20 -5.16
C ASP A 247 27.41 26.45 -4.84
N ASN A 248 26.85 27.59 -5.24
CA ASN A 248 25.47 27.99 -5.01
C ASN A 248 24.61 28.04 -6.29
N ASP A 249 24.98 27.34 -7.34
CA ASP A 249 24.15 27.21 -8.53
C ASP A 249 22.94 26.30 -8.24
N LEU A 250 21.75 26.66 -8.73
CA LEU A 250 20.49 25.99 -8.54
C LEU A 250 19.87 25.58 -9.88
N LEU A 251 19.45 24.34 -10.01
CA LEU A 251 18.51 23.92 -11.04
C LEU A 251 17.11 23.82 -10.44
N ILE A 252 16.10 24.26 -11.18
CA ILE A 252 14.71 24.31 -10.69
C ILE A 252 13.78 23.58 -11.65
N SER A 253 12.75 22.92 -11.12
CA SER A 253 11.74 22.28 -11.96
C SER A 253 10.86 23.31 -12.67
N GLU A 254 10.22 22.92 -13.78
CA GLU A 254 9.29 23.78 -14.53
C GLU A 254 8.18 24.33 -13.63
N ARG A 255 7.63 23.51 -12.73
CA ARG A 255 6.63 23.94 -11.75
C ARG A 255 7.19 24.96 -10.75
N GLY A 256 8.41 24.74 -10.30
CA GLY A 256 9.12 25.68 -9.43
C GLY A 256 9.37 27.02 -10.14
N ALA A 257 9.83 26.98 -11.38
CA ALA A 257 10.03 28.18 -12.21
C ALA A 257 8.73 28.95 -12.45
N ALA A 258 7.62 28.23 -12.72
CA ALA A 258 6.30 28.86 -12.87
C ALA A 258 5.85 29.57 -11.57
N LYS A 259 6.09 28.92 -10.41
CA LYS A 259 5.80 29.57 -9.11
C LYS A 259 6.63 30.83 -8.89
N LEU A 260 7.92 30.82 -9.21
CA LEU A 260 8.79 31.98 -9.09
C LEU A 260 8.35 33.14 -10.00
N LYS A 261 7.97 32.83 -11.25
CA LYS A 261 7.39 33.83 -12.18
C LYS A 261 6.17 34.51 -11.57
N LEU A 262 5.23 33.72 -11.04
CA LEU A 262 4.00 34.25 -10.43
C LEU A 262 4.26 35.05 -9.14
N SER A 263 5.17 34.60 -8.29
CA SER A 263 5.42 35.18 -6.97
C SER A 263 6.19 36.52 -7.06
N ASN A 264 7.07 36.65 -8.06
CA ASN A 264 7.95 37.81 -8.21
C ASN A 264 7.65 38.66 -9.46
N GLY A 265 6.74 38.23 -10.34
CA GLY A 265 6.48 38.92 -11.60
C GLY A 265 7.64 38.81 -12.59
N TRP A 266 8.49 37.81 -12.47
CA TRP A 266 9.65 37.62 -13.35
C TRP A 266 9.24 37.10 -14.72
N ASN A 267 9.74 37.71 -15.78
CA ASN A 267 9.56 37.18 -17.14
C ASN A 267 10.48 35.98 -17.42
N GLN A 268 11.68 36.01 -16.83
CA GLN A 268 12.70 35.00 -16.96
C GLN A 268 13.20 34.60 -15.57
N VAL A 269 13.42 33.33 -15.32
CA VAL A 269 13.85 32.76 -14.03
C VAL A 269 15.33 32.40 -14.05
N VAL A 270 15.85 31.96 -15.20
CA VAL A 270 17.27 31.64 -15.36
C VAL A 270 18.08 32.92 -15.21
N GLY A 271 19.12 32.86 -14.38
CA GLY A 271 19.97 33.98 -14.01
C GLY A 271 19.47 34.84 -12.83
N GLN A 272 18.27 34.53 -12.30
CA GLN A 272 17.76 35.20 -11.10
C GLN A 272 18.32 34.57 -9.83
N GLU A 273 18.42 35.38 -8.78
CA GLU A 273 18.88 34.94 -7.46
C GLU A 273 17.67 34.66 -6.53
N VAL A 274 17.77 33.63 -5.74
CA VAL A 274 16.84 33.30 -4.67
C VAL A 274 17.62 32.96 -3.42
N THR A 275 17.01 33.13 -2.26
CA THR A 275 17.62 32.73 -0.99
C THR A 275 16.99 31.45 -0.49
N ILE A 276 17.79 30.39 -0.31
CA ILE A 276 17.37 29.12 0.26
C ILE A 276 17.68 29.16 1.75
N SER A 277 16.67 28.90 2.59
CA SER A 277 16.85 28.85 4.04
C SER A 277 17.93 27.83 4.38
N GLN A 278 18.89 28.21 5.24
CA GLN A 278 20.06 27.42 5.64
C GLN A 278 21.22 27.33 4.60
N HIS A 279 21.01 27.70 3.33
CA HIS A 279 22.01 27.60 2.28
C HIS A 279 22.43 28.94 1.68
N GLY A 280 21.64 30.00 1.92
CA GLY A 280 21.94 31.35 1.46
C GLY A 280 21.49 31.61 0.03
N ALA A 281 22.11 32.64 -0.57
CA ALA A 281 21.81 33.09 -1.92
C ALA A 281 22.25 32.07 -2.96
N SER A 282 21.35 31.75 -3.91
CA SER A 282 21.58 30.77 -4.96
C SER A 282 21.08 31.29 -6.30
N THR A 283 21.84 31.10 -7.37
CA THR A 283 21.48 31.57 -8.71
C THR A 283 20.82 30.44 -9.50
N VAL A 284 19.66 30.70 -10.08
CA VAL A 284 18.97 29.76 -10.94
C VAL A 284 19.73 29.63 -12.27
N ARG A 285 20.36 28.49 -12.49
CA ARG A 285 21.18 28.21 -13.66
C ARG A 285 20.40 27.60 -14.81
N GLY A 286 19.42 26.77 -14.50
CA GLY A 286 18.62 26.10 -15.50
C GLY A 286 17.32 25.55 -14.96
N ILE A 287 16.46 25.13 -15.88
CA ILE A 287 15.14 24.60 -15.63
C ILE A 287 15.09 23.19 -16.22
N PHE A 288 14.53 22.25 -15.48
CA PHE A 288 14.30 20.86 -15.91
C PHE A 288 12.82 20.49 -15.82
N PRO A 289 12.33 19.51 -16.61
CA PRO A 289 10.96 19.02 -16.55
C PRO A 289 10.61 18.45 -15.17
N ASP A 290 9.36 18.58 -14.77
CA ASP A 290 8.90 17.99 -13.51
C ASP A 290 9.02 16.46 -13.56
N PHE A 291 9.47 15.87 -12.47
CA PHE A 291 9.46 14.43 -12.26
C PHE A 291 8.75 14.05 -10.96
N ILE A 292 8.36 12.80 -10.83
CA ILE A 292 7.61 12.31 -9.66
C ILE A 292 8.60 11.89 -8.58
N ILE A 293 8.42 12.43 -7.39
CA ILE A 293 9.11 12.05 -6.15
C ILE A 293 8.14 11.17 -5.36
N ASN A 294 8.59 10.00 -4.92
CA ASN A 294 7.79 9.09 -4.10
C ASN A 294 7.87 9.44 -2.61
#